data_a521faccaa5e113550f8aea5b2da6376
#
_entry.id   a521faccaa5e113550f8aea5b2da6376
#
_cell.length_a   1.000
_cell.length_b   1.000
_cell.length_c   1.000
_cell.angle_alpha   90.00
_cell.angle_beta   90.00
_cell.angle_gamma   90.00
#
_symmetry.space_group_name_H-M   'P 1'
#
loop_
_entity.id
_entity.type
_entity.pdbx_description
1 polymer ?
#
loop_
_entity_poly.entity_id
_entity_poly.type
_entity_poly.pdbx_seq_one_letter_code
_entity_poly.pdbx_strand_id
1 'polypeptide(L)'
;MVDKIVILGAGVSGNGTAILAKKHGYDVFVSDKSPIAEVTKEHFNKLGIDWEENTHTLSKMQGAKYVMKSPGISSNIPLIDKLKSLRIPLVSEIEFTSKLTDAVLIGITGSNGKTTTAMLTHHILKTAGFDVGLVGNIGNSFAKDV
;
A
#
# COMPACT_ATOMS: atom_id res chain seq x y z
N MET A 1 -21.60 -8.17 1.70
CA MET A 1 -21.03 -6.97 2.38
C MET A 1 -19.75 -6.60 1.66
N VAL A 2 -19.49 -5.32 1.48
CA VAL A 2 -18.25 -4.84 0.89
C VAL A 2 -17.13 -4.99 1.93
N ASP A 3 -16.00 -5.58 1.52
CA ASP A 3 -14.85 -5.75 2.40
C ASP A 3 -14.19 -4.39 2.67
N LYS A 4 -13.95 -4.07 3.94
CA LYS A 4 -13.27 -2.85 4.36
C LYS A 4 -11.77 -3.06 4.44
N ILE A 5 -11.01 -2.12 3.89
CA ILE A 5 -9.57 -2.01 4.11
C ILE A 5 -9.22 -0.67 4.75
N VAL A 6 -8.34 -0.70 5.74
CA VAL A 6 -7.75 0.48 6.34
C VAL A 6 -6.32 0.62 5.86
N ILE A 7 -5.92 1.84 5.54
CA ILE A 7 -4.57 2.14 5.06
C ILE A 7 -3.93 3.11 6.04
N LEU A 8 -2.84 2.67 6.67
CA LEU A 8 -2.04 3.51 7.54
C LEU A 8 -0.94 4.20 6.74
N GLY A 9 -1.01 5.53 6.71
CA GLY A 9 -0.14 6.41 5.94
C GLY A 9 -0.68 6.75 4.56
N ALA A 10 -0.72 8.04 4.22
CA ALA A 10 -1.18 8.59 2.95
C ALA A 10 -0.05 8.96 1.97
N GLY A 11 1.16 8.48 2.24
CA GLY A 11 2.32 8.63 1.33
C GLY A 11 2.15 7.86 0.02
N VAL A 12 3.25 7.74 -0.74
CA VAL A 12 3.24 7.13 -2.09
C VAL A 12 2.61 5.73 -2.10
N SER A 13 3.05 4.85 -1.18
CA SER A 13 2.51 3.50 -1.04
C SER A 13 1.04 3.48 -0.61
N GLY A 14 0.69 4.27 0.40
CA GLY A 14 -0.69 4.31 0.91
C GLY A 14 -1.67 4.89 -0.10
N ASN A 15 -1.30 5.97 -0.79
CA ASN A 15 -2.11 6.57 -1.85
C ASN A 15 -2.34 5.57 -3.00
N GLY A 16 -1.27 4.93 -3.49
CA GLY A 16 -1.39 3.90 -4.54
C GLY A 16 -2.32 2.77 -4.13
N THR A 17 -2.12 2.22 -2.93
CA THR A 17 -2.96 1.14 -2.39
C THR A 17 -4.42 1.56 -2.21
N ALA A 18 -4.68 2.80 -1.75
CA ALA A 18 -6.04 3.30 -1.57
C ALA A 18 -6.81 3.33 -2.90
N ILE A 19 -6.18 3.84 -3.95
CA ILE A 19 -6.77 3.92 -5.29
C ILE A 19 -7.01 2.51 -5.85
N LEU A 20 -6.02 1.61 -5.74
CA LEU A 20 -6.13 0.24 -6.23
C LEU A 20 -7.24 -0.52 -5.49
N ALA A 21 -7.28 -0.44 -4.16
CA ALA A 21 -8.31 -1.06 -3.36
C ALA A 21 -9.71 -0.56 -3.74
N LYS A 22 -9.86 0.74 -3.96
CA LYS A 22 -11.13 1.33 -4.38
C LYS A 22 -11.58 0.82 -5.75
N LYS A 23 -10.66 0.71 -6.72
CA LYS A 23 -10.93 0.11 -8.05
C LYS A 23 -11.42 -1.34 -7.93
N HIS A 24 -10.91 -2.09 -6.95
CA HIS A 24 -11.30 -3.47 -6.67
C HIS A 24 -12.53 -3.61 -5.74
N GLY A 25 -13.26 -2.51 -5.52
CA GLY A 25 -14.54 -2.53 -4.82
C GLY A 25 -14.45 -2.61 -3.30
N TYR A 26 -13.29 -2.32 -2.70
CA TYR A 26 -13.18 -2.22 -1.24
C TYR A 26 -13.81 -0.94 -0.72
N ASP A 27 -14.33 -1.00 0.50
CA ASP A 27 -14.59 0.17 1.35
C ASP A 27 -13.25 0.62 1.95
N VAL A 28 -12.76 1.80 1.54
CA VAL A 28 -11.40 2.25 1.85
C VAL A 28 -11.41 3.39 2.85
N PHE A 29 -10.65 3.23 3.93
CA PHE A 29 -10.38 4.29 4.90
C PHE A 29 -8.87 4.51 5.04
N VAL A 30 -8.41 5.74 4.81
CA VAL A 30 -7.01 6.14 4.95
C VAL A 30 -6.81 6.92 6.25
N SER A 31 -5.81 6.56 7.04
CA SER A 31 -5.47 7.24 8.28
C SER A 31 -3.99 7.61 8.32
N ASP A 32 -3.68 8.89 8.53
CA ASP A 32 -2.31 9.38 8.67
C ASP A 32 -2.14 10.18 9.94
N LYS A 33 -1.00 10.00 10.61
CA LYS A 33 -0.64 10.78 11.81
C LYS A 33 -0.18 12.19 11.46
N SER A 34 0.19 12.42 10.21
CA SER A 34 0.63 13.71 9.67
C SER A 34 -0.45 14.33 8.79
N PRO A 35 -0.36 15.66 8.48
CA PRO A 35 -1.21 16.27 7.49
C PRO A 35 -1.07 15.59 6.12
N ILE A 36 -2.20 15.38 5.46
CA ILE A 36 -2.26 14.85 4.10
C ILE A 36 -2.23 16.00 3.10
N ALA A 37 -1.45 15.89 2.03
CA ALA A 37 -1.37 16.90 0.99
C ALA A 37 -2.77 17.17 0.38
N GLU A 38 -3.12 18.44 0.15
CA GLU A 38 -4.44 18.83 -0.36
C GLU A 38 -4.80 18.11 -1.67
N VAL A 39 -3.85 17.99 -2.58
CA VAL A 39 -4.03 17.27 -3.85
C VAL A 39 -4.43 15.82 -3.66
N THR A 40 -3.91 15.19 -2.59
CA THR A 40 -4.25 13.80 -2.23
C THR A 40 -5.66 13.72 -1.62
N LYS A 41 -6.02 14.66 -0.77
CA LYS A 41 -7.37 14.76 -0.18
C LYS A 41 -8.44 14.96 -1.26
N GLU A 42 -8.18 15.88 -2.20
CA GLU A 42 -9.07 16.10 -3.35
C GLU A 42 -9.26 14.83 -4.17
N HIS A 43 -8.18 14.08 -4.38
CA HIS A 43 -8.26 12.82 -5.11
C HIS A 43 -9.05 11.76 -4.34
N PHE A 44 -8.83 11.63 -3.03
CA PHE A 44 -9.61 10.72 -2.19
C PHE A 44 -11.09 11.09 -2.20
N ASN A 45 -11.41 12.37 -2.06
CA ASN A 45 -12.79 12.85 -2.08
C ASN A 45 -13.47 12.53 -3.42
N LYS A 46 -12.80 12.74 -4.56
CA LYS A 46 -13.32 12.40 -5.91
C LYS A 46 -13.61 10.92 -6.07
N LEU A 47 -12.82 10.05 -5.41
CA LEU A 47 -12.98 8.60 -5.46
C LEU A 47 -13.93 8.06 -4.38
N GLY A 48 -14.44 8.91 -3.49
CA GLY A 48 -15.23 8.47 -2.33
C GLY A 48 -14.42 7.58 -1.38
N ILE A 49 -13.16 7.95 -1.13
CA ILE A 49 -12.29 7.33 -0.14
C ILE A 49 -12.33 8.19 1.11
N ASP A 50 -12.75 7.60 2.22
CA ASP A 50 -12.74 8.26 3.52
C ASP A 50 -11.32 8.36 4.07
N TRP A 51 -11.02 9.46 4.74
CA TRP A 51 -9.71 9.68 5.30
C TRP A 51 -9.73 10.46 6.62
N GLU A 52 -8.63 10.39 7.37
CA GLU A 52 -8.32 11.25 8.50
C GLU A 52 -6.84 11.59 8.54
N GLU A 53 -6.52 12.72 9.13
CA GLU A 53 -5.14 13.19 9.30
C GLU A 53 -4.88 13.64 10.75
N ASN A 54 -3.59 13.78 11.12
CA ASN A 54 -3.13 14.19 12.46
C ASN A 54 -3.55 13.24 13.59
N THR A 55 -4.07 12.07 13.28
CA THR A 55 -4.57 11.10 14.26
C THR A 55 -4.67 9.70 13.66
N HIS A 56 -4.92 8.73 14.55
CA HIS A 56 -5.32 7.37 14.20
C HIS A 56 -6.49 6.95 15.09
N THR A 57 -7.70 7.00 14.56
CA THR A 57 -8.93 6.67 15.29
C THR A 57 -9.23 5.18 15.21
N LEU A 58 -8.93 4.44 16.28
CA LEU A 58 -9.07 2.97 16.31
C LEU A 58 -10.50 2.49 16.01
N SER A 59 -11.54 3.22 16.47
CA SER A 59 -12.94 2.84 16.21
C SER A 59 -13.28 2.83 14.72
N LYS A 60 -12.67 3.68 13.92
CA LYS A 60 -12.82 3.70 12.45
C LYS A 60 -12.13 2.52 11.74
N MET A 61 -11.23 1.83 12.44
CA MET A 61 -10.47 0.70 11.89
C MET A 61 -11.13 -0.65 12.21
N GLN A 62 -12.05 -0.67 13.16
CA GLN A 62 -12.77 -1.89 13.54
C GLN A 62 -13.58 -2.43 12.35
N GLY A 63 -13.65 -3.76 12.27
CA GLY A 63 -14.34 -4.45 11.19
C GLY A 63 -13.60 -4.45 9.85
N ALA A 64 -12.38 -3.90 9.79
CA ALA A 64 -11.56 -4.02 8.59
C ALA A 64 -11.13 -5.46 8.35
N LYS A 65 -11.21 -5.90 7.10
CA LYS A 65 -10.68 -7.19 6.66
C LYS A 65 -9.15 -7.21 6.68
N TYR A 66 -8.54 -6.07 6.35
CA TYR A 66 -7.10 -5.85 6.38
C TYR A 66 -6.78 -4.44 6.87
N VAL A 67 -5.63 -4.30 7.52
CA VAL A 67 -4.97 -3.01 7.71
C VAL A 67 -3.65 -3.05 6.95
N MET A 68 -3.55 -2.29 5.85
CA MET A 68 -2.28 -2.09 5.15
C MET A 68 -1.45 -1.06 5.90
N LYS A 69 -0.24 -1.44 6.25
CA LYS A 69 0.73 -0.58 6.93
C LYS A 69 1.80 -0.12 5.95
N SER A 70 1.90 1.20 5.73
CA SER A 70 2.99 1.77 4.92
C SER A 70 4.37 1.47 5.53
N PRO A 71 5.41 1.27 4.71
CA PRO A 71 6.75 0.89 5.19
C PRO A 71 7.34 1.86 6.22
N GLY A 72 7.07 3.16 6.07
CA GLY A 72 7.56 4.22 6.99
C GLY A 72 6.95 4.20 8.38
N ILE A 73 5.88 3.44 8.62
CA ILE A 73 5.26 3.36 9.95
C ILE A 73 5.95 2.25 10.75
N SER A 74 6.42 2.59 11.97
CA SER A 74 7.03 1.62 12.86
C SER A 74 6.04 0.53 13.26
N SER A 75 6.53 -0.71 13.36
CA SER A 75 5.73 -1.83 13.87
C SER A 75 5.60 -1.83 15.40
N ASN A 76 6.36 -0.98 16.10
CA ASN A 76 6.43 -0.91 17.57
C ASN A 76 5.66 0.31 18.10
N ILE A 77 4.47 0.58 17.61
CA ILE A 77 3.60 1.65 18.10
C ILE A 77 2.34 1.05 18.75
N PRO A 78 1.78 1.69 19.81
CA PRO A 78 0.62 1.16 20.53
C PRO A 78 -0.60 0.85 19.65
N LEU A 79 -0.76 1.55 18.55
CA LEU A 79 -1.83 1.29 17.59
C LEU A 79 -1.70 -0.11 16.99
N ILE A 80 -0.49 -0.51 16.60
CA ILE A 80 -0.25 -1.83 15.99
C ILE A 80 -0.57 -2.96 16.98
N ASP A 81 -0.22 -2.79 18.24
CA ASP A 81 -0.53 -3.79 19.28
C ASP A 81 -2.05 -3.90 19.50
N LYS A 82 -2.76 -2.78 19.48
CA LYS A 82 -4.23 -2.76 19.56
C LYS A 82 -4.87 -3.45 18.34
N LEU A 83 -4.38 -3.22 17.13
CA LEU A 83 -4.89 -3.88 15.92
C LEU A 83 -4.66 -5.39 15.97
N LYS A 84 -3.49 -5.83 16.44
CA LYS A 84 -3.20 -7.26 16.68
C LYS A 84 -4.14 -7.88 17.72
N SER A 85 -4.40 -7.18 18.83
CA SER A 85 -5.34 -7.65 19.86
C SER A 85 -6.77 -7.81 19.36
N LEU A 86 -7.16 -6.99 18.38
CA LEU A 86 -8.44 -7.09 17.66
C LEU A 86 -8.42 -8.17 16.55
N ARG A 87 -7.30 -8.89 16.38
CA ARG A 87 -7.09 -9.90 15.34
C ARG A 87 -7.33 -9.39 13.92
N ILE A 88 -7.06 -8.11 13.68
CA ILE A 88 -7.15 -7.53 12.33
C ILE A 88 -5.82 -7.81 11.62
N PRO A 89 -5.83 -8.50 10.47
CA PRO A 89 -4.61 -8.81 9.72
C PRO A 89 -3.88 -7.54 9.26
N LEU A 90 -2.59 -7.46 9.56
CA LEU A 90 -1.71 -6.40 9.08
C LEU A 90 -0.99 -6.91 7.83
N VAL A 91 -1.08 -6.15 6.75
CA VAL A 91 -0.45 -6.49 5.47
C VAL A 91 0.45 -5.35 4.99
N SER A 92 1.47 -5.67 4.21
CA SER A 92 2.26 -4.68 3.48
C SER A 92 1.57 -4.31 2.16
N GLU A 93 2.02 -3.22 1.52
CA GLU A 93 1.60 -2.87 0.15
C GLU A 93 1.80 -4.04 -0.82
N ILE A 94 3.00 -4.65 -0.78
CA ILE A 94 3.34 -5.76 -1.66
C ILE A 94 2.42 -6.96 -1.44
N GLU A 95 2.20 -7.32 -0.18
CA GLU A 95 1.34 -8.45 0.18
C GLU A 95 -0.13 -8.23 -0.20
N PHE A 96 -0.63 -7.00 -0.09
CA PHE A 96 -1.99 -6.67 -0.53
C PHE A 96 -2.10 -6.67 -2.05
N THR A 97 -1.19 -5.95 -2.73
CA THR A 97 -1.22 -5.76 -4.18
C THR A 97 -0.97 -7.07 -4.94
N SER A 98 -0.10 -7.95 -4.42
CA SER A 98 0.17 -9.25 -5.04
C SER A 98 -1.06 -10.18 -5.15
N LYS A 99 -2.10 -9.93 -4.36
CA LYS A 99 -3.38 -10.66 -4.44
C LYS A 99 -4.33 -10.09 -5.49
N LEU A 100 -3.99 -8.94 -6.07
CA LEU A 100 -4.83 -8.20 -7.03
C LEU A 100 -4.23 -8.16 -8.44
N THR A 101 -3.17 -8.91 -8.68
CA THR A 101 -2.51 -9.02 -10.00
C THR A 101 -2.18 -10.47 -10.32
N ASP A 102 -2.27 -10.82 -11.60
CA ASP A 102 -1.85 -12.11 -12.15
C ASP A 102 -0.41 -12.06 -12.71
N ALA A 103 0.27 -10.92 -12.56
CA ALA A 103 1.64 -10.74 -13.04
C ALA A 103 2.62 -11.66 -12.30
N VAL A 104 3.62 -12.16 -13.02
CA VAL A 104 4.74 -12.90 -12.40
C VAL A 104 5.60 -11.94 -11.59
N LEU A 105 5.76 -12.21 -10.30
CA LEU A 105 6.51 -11.38 -9.39
C LEU A 105 7.93 -11.92 -9.18
N ILE A 106 8.94 -11.11 -9.49
CA ILE A 106 10.35 -11.42 -9.27
C ILE A 106 10.85 -10.60 -8.07
N GLY A 107 11.02 -11.23 -6.92
CA GLY A 107 11.52 -10.61 -5.70
C GLY A 107 13.05 -10.63 -5.64
N ILE A 108 13.67 -9.44 -5.48
CA ILE A 108 15.12 -9.28 -5.35
C ILE A 108 15.43 -8.70 -3.96
N THR A 109 16.15 -9.48 -3.16
CA THR A 109 16.60 -9.10 -1.82
C THR A 109 18.10 -9.40 -1.65
N GLY A 110 18.69 -8.90 -0.56
CA GLY A 110 20.11 -9.10 -0.26
C GLY A 110 20.71 -7.93 0.51
N SER A 111 21.91 -8.09 1.02
CA SER A 111 22.63 -7.01 1.73
C SER A 111 23.11 -5.93 0.75
N ASN A 112 23.71 -6.33 -0.37
CA ASN A 112 24.27 -5.44 -1.41
C ASN A 112 23.72 -5.81 -2.80
N GLY A 113 23.82 -4.90 -3.76
CA GLY A 113 23.55 -5.14 -5.18
C GLY A 113 22.07 -5.23 -5.56
N LYS A 114 21.12 -5.15 -4.62
CA LYS A 114 19.68 -5.26 -4.92
C LYS A 114 19.21 -4.34 -6.04
N THR A 115 19.52 -3.06 -5.92
CA THR A 115 19.11 -2.04 -6.90
C THR A 115 19.69 -2.33 -8.28
N THR A 116 20.98 -2.63 -8.36
CA THR A 116 21.66 -2.96 -9.63
C THR A 116 21.05 -4.18 -10.27
N THR A 117 20.85 -5.25 -9.49
CA THR A 117 20.25 -6.50 -9.99
C THR A 117 18.82 -6.26 -10.48
N ALA A 118 17.99 -5.51 -9.73
CA ALA A 118 16.62 -5.21 -10.11
C ALA A 118 16.55 -4.39 -11.41
N MET A 119 17.39 -3.36 -11.52
CA MET A 119 17.46 -2.52 -12.73
C MET A 119 17.95 -3.33 -13.94
N LEU A 120 18.96 -4.20 -13.77
CA LEU A 120 19.48 -5.04 -14.84
C LEU A 120 18.43 -6.07 -15.30
N THR A 121 17.77 -6.74 -14.36
CA THR A 121 16.68 -7.68 -14.66
C THR A 121 15.55 -6.99 -15.43
N HIS A 122 15.08 -5.82 -14.94
CA HIS A 122 14.09 -5.03 -15.64
C HIS A 122 14.53 -4.66 -17.06
N HIS A 123 15.78 -4.18 -17.23
CA HIS A 123 16.33 -3.82 -18.54
C HIS A 123 16.35 -5.00 -19.51
N ILE A 124 16.81 -6.16 -19.06
CA ILE A 124 16.87 -7.38 -19.89
C ILE A 124 15.46 -7.79 -20.34
N LEU A 125 14.50 -7.87 -19.40
CA LEU A 125 13.15 -8.27 -19.72
C LEU A 125 12.45 -7.26 -20.65
N LYS A 126 12.63 -5.97 -20.41
CA LYS A 126 12.07 -4.92 -21.27
C LYS A 126 12.66 -4.95 -22.68
N THR A 127 13.99 -5.18 -22.80
CA THR A 127 14.66 -5.31 -24.09
C THR A 127 14.19 -6.57 -24.84
N ALA A 128 13.86 -7.64 -24.13
CA ALA A 128 13.28 -8.85 -24.68
C ALA A 128 11.78 -8.71 -25.07
N GLY A 129 11.17 -7.53 -24.89
CA GLY A 129 9.80 -7.25 -25.30
C GLY A 129 8.73 -7.62 -24.28
N PHE A 130 9.10 -7.96 -23.04
CA PHE A 130 8.11 -8.21 -21.99
C PHE A 130 7.52 -6.90 -21.46
N ASP A 131 6.22 -6.93 -21.13
CA ASP A 131 5.59 -5.89 -20.31
C ASP A 131 6.03 -6.09 -18.86
N VAL A 132 6.89 -5.20 -18.36
CA VAL A 132 7.54 -5.35 -17.06
C VAL A 132 7.59 -4.02 -16.30
N GLY A 133 7.13 -4.03 -15.05
CA GLY A 133 7.25 -2.94 -14.09
C GLY A 133 8.45 -3.11 -13.15
N LEU A 134 9.00 -2.01 -12.68
CA LEU A 134 10.03 -1.96 -11.64
C LEU A 134 9.46 -1.22 -10.44
N VAL A 135 9.26 -1.94 -9.34
CA VAL A 135 8.50 -1.45 -8.19
C VAL A 135 9.21 -1.74 -6.85
N GLY A 136 8.88 -1.00 -5.82
CA GLY A 136 9.45 -1.17 -4.48
C GLY A 136 10.21 0.06 -3.99
N ASN A 137 11.41 -0.12 -3.40
CA ASN A 137 12.24 1.01 -2.93
C ASN A 137 12.82 1.86 -4.06
N ILE A 138 12.69 1.40 -5.30
CA ILE A 138 13.07 2.09 -6.54
C ILE A 138 11.91 1.93 -7.53
N GLY A 139 11.75 2.91 -8.41
CA GLY A 139 10.63 2.94 -9.34
C GLY A 139 9.34 3.45 -8.68
N ASN A 140 8.23 2.90 -9.10
CA ASN A 140 6.91 3.28 -8.62
C ASN A 140 6.47 2.48 -7.38
N SER A 141 5.40 2.93 -6.73
CA SER A 141 4.63 2.09 -5.82
C SER A 141 4.04 0.91 -6.58
N PHE A 142 4.13 -0.30 -6.04
CA PHE A 142 3.60 -1.50 -6.70
C PHE A 142 2.10 -1.36 -7.00
N ALA A 143 1.36 -0.79 -6.08
CA ALA A 143 -0.08 -0.55 -6.24
C ALA A 143 -0.44 0.46 -7.34
N LYS A 144 0.51 1.23 -7.86
CA LYS A 144 0.29 2.14 -8.99
C LYS A 144 0.58 1.48 -10.34
N ASP A 145 1.40 0.45 -10.36
CA ASP A 145 1.78 -0.27 -11.57
C ASP A 145 0.79 -1.41 -11.90
N VAL A 146 -0.06 -1.80 -10.95
CA VAL A 146 -1.17 -2.76 -11.09
C VAL A 146 -2.49 -2.02 -11.34
#